data_a17843dbb95f216cdcfb48d864223267
#
_entry.id   a17843dbb95f216cdcfb48d864223267
#
_cell.length_a   1.000
_cell.length_b   1.000
_cell.length_c   1.000
_cell.angle_alpha   90.00
_cell.angle_beta   90.00
_cell.angle_gamma   90.00
#
_symmetry.space_group_name_H-M   'P 1'
#
loop_
_entity.id
_entity.type
_entity.pdbx_description
1 polymer ?
#
loop_
_entity_poly.entity_id
_entity_poly.type
_entity_poly.pdbx_seq_one_letter_code
_entity_poly.pdbx_strand_id
1 'polypeptide(L)'
;EIGVRLVGSEMCIRDSHYQVKKFILISTDKAVNPTNIMGASKRLCEMVIQLIGRHSTTEFAAVRFGNVLGSNGSVIPLFRRQIEHGGPVTVTHPDIIRYFMTIPEAVSLVLEAGAYAKNGQIFVLNMGDPVRIADLAKNMIRLSGYEPEKEIKIKYIGLRPGEKLYEELLMNEEGMQTTENSRIFIGRQIAFDEKVFREQIKELAKEAENECPDICYLVKKMVPEYQYEGEKQG
;
A
#
# COMPACT_ATOMS: atom_id res chain seq x y z
N GLU A 1 4.07 3.49 18.56
CA GLU A 1 4.65 2.13 18.45
C GLU A 1 3.67 1.24 17.72
N ILE A 2 3.94 1.00 16.45
CA ILE A 2 3.27 -0.07 15.74
C ILE A 2 4.02 -1.32 16.17
N GLY A 3 3.49 -2.01 17.19
CA GLY A 3 4.01 -3.31 17.56
C GLY A 3 4.03 -4.21 16.33
N VAL A 4 5.11 -4.95 16.15
CA VAL A 4 5.36 -5.86 15.00
C VAL A 4 4.41 -7.07 15.06
N ARG A 5 3.19 -6.86 15.49
CA ARG A 5 2.14 -7.86 15.38
C ARG A 5 1.67 -7.83 13.94
N LEU A 6 1.70 -8.98 13.29
CA LEU A 6 1.02 -9.17 12.00
C LEU A 6 -0.46 -8.83 12.20
N VAL A 7 -0.76 -7.56 12.02
CA VAL A 7 -2.05 -6.91 12.33
C VAL A 7 -3.25 -7.67 11.73
N GLY A 8 -3.01 -8.49 10.71
CA GLY A 8 -4.04 -9.30 10.07
C GLY A 8 -4.47 -10.53 10.85
N SER A 9 -3.55 -11.34 11.44
CA SER A 9 -3.93 -12.67 11.92
C SER A 9 -4.76 -12.65 13.21
N GLU A 10 -4.37 -11.87 14.22
CA GLU A 10 -5.13 -11.79 15.48
C GLU A 10 -6.50 -11.15 15.30
N MET A 11 -6.59 -10.07 14.49
CA MET A 11 -7.86 -9.43 14.16
C MET A 11 -8.78 -10.40 13.41
N CYS A 12 -8.27 -11.07 12.37
CA CYS A 12 -9.07 -12.02 11.59
C CYS A 12 -9.56 -13.21 12.42
N ILE A 13 -8.73 -13.73 13.36
CA ILE A 13 -9.16 -14.80 14.27
C ILE A 13 -10.26 -14.29 15.19
N ARG A 14 -10.09 -13.09 15.75
CA ARG A 14 -11.10 -12.46 16.63
C ARG A 14 -12.40 -12.22 15.90
N ASP A 15 -12.34 -11.66 14.68
CA ASP A 15 -13.52 -11.36 13.88
C ASP A 15 -14.29 -12.64 13.49
N SER A 16 -13.59 -13.73 13.18
CA SER A 16 -14.20 -15.03 12.96
C SER A 16 -14.87 -15.58 14.22
N HIS A 17 -14.26 -15.39 15.39
CA HIS A 17 -14.82 -15.82 16.67
C HIS A 17 -16.11 -15.06 17.01
N TYR A 18 -16.16 -13.77 16.72
CA TYR A 18 -17.36 -12.92 16.95
C TYR A 18 -18.34 -12.93 15.79
N GLN A 19 -18.15 -13.79 14.79
CA GLN A 19 -19.04 -13.95 13.64
C GLN A 19 -19.29 -12.64 12.87
N VAL A 20 -18.25 -11.84 12.70
CA VAL A 20 -18.26 -10.68 11.82
C VAL A 20 -18.57 -11.15 10.40
N LYS A 21 -19.55 -10.52 9.75
CA LYS A 21 -19.97 -10.94 8.40
C LYS A 21 -18.91 -10.69 7.34
N LYS A 22 -18.27 -9.52 7.39
CA LYS A 22 -17.25 -9.11 6.41
C LYS A 22 -16.08 -8.41 7.09
N PHE A 23 -14.89 -8.70 6.63
CA PHE A 23 -13.65 -8.03 7.02
C PHE A 23 -12.97 -7.47 5.78
N ILE A 24 -12.69 -6.17 5.76
CA ILE A 24 -12.03 -5.50 4.63
C ILE A 24 -10.67 -4.97 5.07
N LEU A 25 -9.61 -5.57 4.53
CA LEU A 25 -8.25 -5.08 4.71
C LEU A 25 -7.99 -3.88 3.79
N ILE A 26 -7.62 -2.76 4.38
CA ILE A 26 -7.09 -1.62 3.60
C ILE A 26 -5.66 -1.96 3.20
N SER A 27 -5.45 -2.17 1.90
CA SER A 27 -4.15 -2.43 1.29
C SER A 27 -3.69 -1.23 0.45
N THR A 28 -2.65 -1.42 -0.34
CA THR A 28 -1.99 -0.34 -1.08
C THR A 28 -1.43 -0.85 -2.41
N ASP A 29 -1.24 0.06 -3.36
CA ASP A 29 -0.48 -0.14 -4.60
C ASP A 29 0.95 -0.64 -4.33
N LYS A 30 1.55 -0.30 -3.20
CA LYS A 30 2.91 -0.70 -2.81
C LYS A 30 3.05 -2.18 -2.40
N ALA A 31 1.91 -2.89 -2.25
CA ALA A 31 1.89 -4.35 -2.09
C ALA A 31 2.17 -5.10 -3.41
N VAL A 32 2.13 -4.41 -4.55
CA VAL A 32 2.43 -4.94 -5.88
C VAL A 32 3.93 -4.82 -6.13
N ASN A 33 4.63 -5.91 -6.44
CA ASN A 33 6.09 -5.95 -6.64
C ASN A 33 6.83 -5.07 -5.60
N PRO A 34 6.71 -5.35 -4.30
CA PRO A 34 7.15 -4.45 -3.26
C PRO A 34 8.67 -4.22 -3.31
N THR A 35 9.08 -2.97 -3.20
CA THR A 35 10.48 -2.53 -3.16
C THR A 35 10.92 -2.10 -1.75
N ASN A 36 10.01 -2.16 -0.79
CA ASN A 36 10.26 -1.83 0.61
C ASN A 36 9.46 -2.74 1.54
N ILE A 37 9.88 -2.80 2.80
CA ILE A 37 9.29 -3.70 3.81
C ILE A 37 7.81 -3.38 4.09
N MET A 38 7.40 -2.11 4.02
CA MET A 38 6.00 -1.72 4.23
C MET A 38 5.09 -2.33 3.15
N GLY A 39 5.50 -2.26 1.87
CA GLY A 39 4.77 -2.91 0.78
C GLY A 39 4.73 -4.43 0.94
N ALA A 40 5.87 -5.04 1.28
CA ALA A 40 5.96 -6.49 1.51
C ALA A 40 5.09 -6.94 2.69
N SER A 41 5.04 -6.19 3.79
CA SER A 41 4.16 -6.50 4.94
C SER A 41 2.68 -6.40 4.57
N LYS A 42 2.29 -5.44 3.72
CA LYS A 42 0.90 -5.36 3.22
C LYS A 42 0.56 -6.55 2.30
N ARG A 43 1.53 -6.99 1.47
CA ARG A 43 1.37 -8.21 0.66
C ARG A 43 1.15 -9.44 1.55
N LEU A 44 1.94 -9.59 2.62
CA LEU A 44 1.73 -10.66 3.61
C LEU A 44 0.35 -10.59 4.26
N CYS A 45 -0.15 -9.39 4.60
CA CYS A 45 -1.49 -9.23 5.14
C CYS A 45 -2.57 -9.70 4.14
N GLU A 46 -2.41 -9.43 2.85
CA GLU A 46 -3.30 -9.94 1.79
C GLU A 46 -3.28 -11.48 1.73
N MET A 47 -2.11 -12.11 1.82
CA MET A 47 -1.99 -13.56 1.87
C MET A 47 -2.63 -14.15 3.14
N VAL A 48 -2.46 -13.50 4.30
CA VAL A 48 -3.09 -13.93 5.58
C VAL A 48 -4.61 -13.92 5.48
N ILE A 49 -5.22 -12.85 4.97
CA ILE A 49 -6.69 -12.82 4.84
C ILE A 49 -7.21 -13.84 3.85
N GLN A 50 -6.48 -14.15 2.78
CA GLN A 50 -6.82 -15.22 1.85
C GLN A 50 -6.75 -16.60 2.53
N LEU A 51 -5.70 -16.83 3.32
CA LEU A 51 -5.54 -18.06 4.07
C LEU A 51 -6.70 -18.29 5.05
N ILE A 52 -7.02 -17.29 5.86
CA ILE A 52 -8.07 -17.37 6.88
C ILE A 52 -9.44 -17.48 6.23
N GLY A 53 -9.68 -16.70 5.18
CA GLY A 53 -10.93 -16.71 4.43
C GLY A 53 -11.32 -18.07 3.85
N ARG A 54 -10.34 -18.95 3.54
CA ARG A 54 -10.61 -20.32 3.04
C ARG A 54 -11.36 -21.20 4.06
N HIS A 55 -11.24 -20.88 5.35
CA HIS A 55 -11.75 -21.70 6.45
C HIS A 55 -12.73 -20.95 7.36
N SER A 56 -13.12 -19.74 7.00
CA SER A 56 -13.98 -18.86 7.81
C SER A 56 -15.36 -18.66 7.17
N THR A 57 -16.36 -18.45 8.02
CA THR A 57 -17.68 -17.96 7.61
C THR A 57 -17.69 -16.43 7.42
N THR A 58 -16.72 -15.71 7.99
CA THR A 58 -16.48 -14.30 7.73
C THR A 58 -15.89 -14.13 6.33
N GLU A 59 -16.45 -13.25 5.52
CA GLU A 59 -15.90 -12.94 4.19
C GLU A 59 -14.74 -11.95 4.32
N PHE A 60 -13.53 -12.41 4.02
CA PHE A 60 -12.30 -11.63 4.04
C PHE A 60 -11.95 -11.13 2.65
N ALA A 61 -11.74 -9.84 2.50
CA ALA A 61 -11.25 -9.24 1.26
C ALA A 61 -10.25 -8.12 1.53
N ALA A 62 -9.45 -7.78 0.53
CA ALA A 62 -8.57 -6.61 0.57
C ALA A 62 -9.00 -5.59 -0.47
N VAL A 63 -8.70 -4.31 -0.22
CA VAL A 63 -8.88 -3.23 -1.19
C VAL A 63 -7.57 -2.47 -1.34
N ARG A 64 -7.01 -2.48 -2.56
CA ARG A 64 -5.81 -1.75 -2.96
C ARG A 64 -6.18 -0.42 -3.58
N PHE A 65 -5.53 0.62 -3.15
CA PHE A 65 -5.55 1.93 -3.81
C PHE A 65 -4.24 2.67 -3.57
N GLY A 66 -3.99 3.70 -4.37
CA GLY A 66 -2.79 4.52 -4.30
C GLY A 66 -2.85 5.58 -3.20
N ASN A 67 -2.32 6.77 -3.48
CA ASN A 67 -2.26 7.80 -2.45
C ASN A 67 -3.62 8.50 -2.27
N VAL A 68 -3.86 8.95 -1.04
CA VAL A 68 -5.06 9.72 -0.69
C VAL A 68 -4.68 11.15 -0.37
N LEU A 69 -5.34 12.10 -1.02
CA LEU A 69 -5.08 13.53 -0.88
C LEU A 69 -5.32 13.99 0.57
N GLY A 70 -4.35 14.73 1.10
CA GLY A 70 -4.48 15.31 2.44
C GLY A 70 -4.35 14.31 3.60
N SER A 71 -3.97 13.06 3.35
CA SER A 71 -3.69 12.09 4.39
C SER A 71 -2.49 12.52 5.25
N ASN A 72 -2.46 12.07 6.52
CA ASN A 72 -1.39 12.42 7.45
C ASN A 72 -0.02 11.92 6.94
N GLY A 73 0.99 12.79 7.00
CA GLY A 73 2.34 12.49 6.51
C GLY A 73 2.49 12.45 4.98
N SER A 74 1.43 12.79 4.21
CA SER A 74 1.47 12.80 2.74
C SER A 74 2.19 14.03 2.17
N VAL A 75 2.41 14.02 0.86
CA VAL A 75 3.14 15.05 0.12
C VAL A 75 2.49 16.43 0.21
N ILE A 76 1.17 16.53 0.24
CA ILE A 76 0.45 17.80 0.27
C ILE A 76 0.70 18.57 1.59
N PRO A 77 0.52 17.99 2.80
CA PRO A 77 0.91 18.66 4.04
C PRO A 77 2.39 19.03 4.11
N LEU A 78 3.27 18.19 3.53
CA LEU A 78 4.70 18.52 3.46
C LEU A 78 4.95 19.75 2.62
N PHE A 79 4.44 19.80 1.39
CA PHE A 79 4.59 20.93 0.48
C PHE A 79 4.01 22.21 1.06
N ARG A 80 2.81 22.13 1.66
CA ARG A 80 2.20 23.29 2.34
C ARG A 80 3.14 23.89 3.38
N ARG A 81 3.67 23.08 4.30
CA ARG A 81 4.64 23.55 5.31
C ARG A 81 5.88 24.17 4.68
N GLN A 82 6.44 23.56 3.64
CA GLN A 82 7.61 24.07 2.95
C GLN A 82 7.34 25.44 2.30
N ILE A 83 6.18 25.61 1.69
CA ILE A 83 5.75 26.87 1.08
C ILE A 83 5.57 27.96 2.16
N GLU A 84 4.88 27.64 3.26
CA GLU A 84 4.67 28.55 4.40
C GLU A 84 5.98 29.05 5.02
N HIS A 85 7.07 28.26 4.93
CA HIS A 85 8.41 28.61 5.40
C HIS A 85 9.30 29.24 4.30
N GLY A 86 8.74 29.61 3.14
CA GLY A 86 9.49 30.24 2.04
C GLY A 86 10.28 29.27 1.15
N GLY A 87 10.03 27.98 1.27
CA GLY A 87 10.66 26.92 0.45
C GLY A 87 12.05 26.48 0.93
N PRO A 88 12.80 25.74 0.11
CA PRO A 88 12.36 25.15 -1.15
C PRO A 88 11.36 24.00 -0.97
N VAL A 89 10.51 23.77 -1.98
CA VAL A 89 9.68 22.56 -2.04
C VAL A 89 10.54 21.40 -2.53
N THR A 90 10.57 20.30 -1.78
CA THR A 90 11.43 19.14 -2.09
C THR A 90 10.66 18.05 -2.82
N VAL A 91 11.14 17.65 -3.99
CA VAL A 91 10.61 16.55 -4.81
C VAL A 91 11.71 15.51 -5.01
N THR A 92 11.39 14.23 -4.90
CA THR A 92 12.40 13.18 -4.98
C THR A 92 12.94 12.97 -6.39
N HIS A 93 12.11 13.09 -7.43
CA HIS A 93 12.55 12.99 -8.82
C HIS A 93 11.65 13.81 -9.74
N PRO A 94 12.15 14.46 -10.81
CA PRO A 94 11.34 15.27 -11.72
C PRO A 94 10.22 14.50 -12.42
N ASP A 95 10.45 13.22 -12.71
CA ASP A 95 9.50 12.37 -13.44
C ASP A 95 8.67 11.44 -12.53
N ILE A 96 8.78 11.59 -11.20
CA ILE A 96 8.00 10.77 -10.30
C ILE A 96 6.51 11.04 -10.45
N ILE A 97 5.74 9.98 -10.62
CA ILE A 97 4.29 10.04 -10.71
C ILE A 97 3.63 9.27 -9.57
N ARG A 98 2.46 9.73 -9.18
CA ARG A 98 1.60 9.03 -8.21
C ARG A 98 0.14 9.16 -8.63
N TYR A 99 -0.64 8.17 -8.23
CA TYR A 99 -2.09 8.23 -8.36
C TYR A 99 -2.67 8.83 -7.08
N PHE A 100 -3.72 9.64 -7.23
CA PHE A 100 -4.37 10.28 -6.10
C PHE A 100 -5.89 10.11 -6.16
N MET A 101 -6.47 9.99 -4.97
CA MET A 101 -7.90 9.94 -4.75
C MET A 101 -8.24 10.81 -3.53
N THR A 102 -9.42 11.38 -3.48
CA THR A 102 -9.89 12.09 -2.27
C THR A 102 -10.31 11.11 -1.18
N ILE A 103 -10.27 11.52 0.09
CA ILE A 103 -10.71 10.68 1.21
C ILE A 103 -12.17 10.22 1.04
N PRO A 104 -13.16 11.11 0.75
CA PRO A 104 -14.54 10.68 0.57
C PRO A 104 -14.72 9.67 -0.56
N GLU A 105 -13.99 9.85 -1.67
CA GLU A 105 -14.00 8.94 -2.80
C GLU A 105 -13.45 7.56 -2.44
N ALA A 106 -12.29 7.51 -1.78
CA ALA A 106 -11.70 6.27 -1.31
C ALA A 106 -12.64 5.53 -0.34
N VAL A 107 -13.22 6.24 0.62
CA VAL A 107 -14.16 5.66 1.59
C VAL A 107 -15.39 5.08 0.88
N SER A 108 -16.00 5.82 -0.06
CA SER A 108 -17.17 5.35 -0.81
C SER A 108 -16.87 4.06 -1.58
N LEU A 109 -15.74 4.03 -2.32
CA LEU A 109 -15.35 2.85 -3.11
C LEU A 109 -14.95 1.66 -2.22
N VAL A 110 -14.34 1.89 -1.06
CA VAL A 110 -14.02 0.83 -0.09
C VAL A 110 -15.29 0.21 0.48
N LEU A 111 -16.28 1.01 0.86
CA LEU A 111 -17.57 0.52 1.35
C LEU A 111 -18.31 -0.27 0.28
N GLU A 112 -18.29 0.19 -0.96
CA GLU A 112 -18.92 -0.50 -2.08
C GLU A 112 -18.18 -1.81 -2.43
N ALA A 113 -16.85 -1.82 -2.49
CA ALA A 113 -16.06 -3.05 -2.62
C ALA A 113 -16.37 -4.03 -1.48
N GLY A 114 -16.56 -3.53 -0.26
CA GLY A 114 -17.02 -4.32 0.88
C GLY A 114 -18.39 -4.96 0.67
N ALA A 115 -19.31 -4.28 -0.02
CA ALA A 115 -20.62 -4.85 -0.35
C ALA A 115 -20.47 -6.04 -1.32
N TYR A 116 -19.59 -5.95 -2.30
CA TYR A 116 -19.30 -7.04 -3.27
C TYR A 116 -18.46 -8.17 -2.68
N ALA A 117 -17.72 -7.91 -1.59
CA ALA A 117 -16.66 -8.77 -1.07
C ALA A 117 -17.12 -10.21 -0.85
N LYS A 118 -16.31 -11.13 -1.39
CA LYS A 118 -16.31 -12.56 -1.13
C LYS A 118 -14.92 -13.02 -0.71
N ASN A 119 -14.84 -14.17 -0.06
CA ASN A 119 -13.60 -14.67 0.52
C ASN A 119 -12.41 -14.69 -0.44
N GLY A 120 -11.31 -14.12 0.03
CA GLY A 120 -10.01 -14.10 -0.63
C GLY A 120 -9.89 -13.12 -1.80
N GLN A 121 -10.90 -12.28 -2.06
CA GLN A 121 -10.82 -11.32 -3.15
C GLN A 121 -9.91 -10.14 -2.80
N ILE A 122 -9.17 -9.66 -3.80
CA ILE A 122 -8.38 -8.44 -3.75
C ILE A 122 -9.01 -7.45 -4.73
N PHE A 123 -9.65 -6.44 -4.21
CA PHE A 123 -10.19 -5.35 -5.01
C PHE A 123 -9.11 -4.33 -5.30
N VAL A 124 -9.16 -3.75 -6.50
CA VAL A 124 -8.26 -2.69 -6.95
C VAL A 124 -9.10 -1.51 -7.42
N LEU A 125 -8.89 -0.35 -6.80
CA LEU A 125 -9.60 0.85 -7.16
C LEU A 125 -8.96 1.53 -8.37
N ASN A 126 -9.79 1.96 -9.31
CA ASN A 126 -9.33 2.81 -10.40
C ASN A 126 -8.98 4.19 -9.83
N MET A 127 -7.72 4.54 -9.93
CA MET A 127 -7.17 5.79 -9.38
C MET A 127 -7.22 6.97 -10.36
N GLY A 128 -7.81 6.77 -11.57
CA GLY A 128 -7.81 7.78 -12.61
C GLY A 128 -6.42 8.04 -13.19
N ASP A 129 -6.17 9.27 -13.60
CA ASP A 129 -4.93 9.66 -14.26
C ASP A 129 -3.77 9.84 -13.28
N PRO A 130 -2.55 9.46 -13.68
CA PRO A 130 -1.36 9.68 -12.87
C PRO A 130 -0.98 11.16 -12.80
N VAL A 131 -0.55 11.61 -11.63
CA VAL A 131 -0.14 12.99 -11.38
C VAL A 131 1.37 13.05 -11.19
N ARG A 132 2.05 13.90 -11.96
CA ARG A 132 3.47 14.20 -11.79
C ARG A 132 3.64 15.06 -10.53
N ILE A 133 4.47 14.60 -9.58
CA ILE A 133 4.65 15.29 -8.29
C ILE A 133 5.29 16.66 -8.45
N ALA A 134 6.16 16.85 -9.45
CA ALA A 134 6.72 18.15 -9.78
C ALA A 134 5.64 19.17 -10.22
N ASP A 135 4.63 18.73 -10.96
CA ASP A 135 3.54 19.59 -11.40
C ASP A 135 2.56 19.89 -10.24
N LEU A 136 2.33 18.93 -9.36
CA LEU A 136 1.60 19.14 -8.11
C LEU A 136 2.29 20.22 -7.26
N ALA A 137 3.63 20.15 -7.11
CA ALA A 137 4.42 21.16 -6.38
C ALA A 137 4.25 22.56 -6.98
N LYS A 138 4.41 22.68 -8.32
CA LYS A 138 4.21 23.97 -9.03
C LYS A 138 2.81 24.53 -8.82
N ASN A 139 1.79 23.69 -8.91
CA ASN A 139 0.40 24.11 -8.74
C ASN A 139 0.14 24.58 -7.29
N MET A 140 0.67 23.88 -6.29
CA MET A 140 0.54 24.28 -4.90
C MET A 140 1.22 25.61 -4.62
N ILE A 141 2.41 25.87 -5.17
CA ILE A 141 3.12 27.15 -5.06
C ILE A 141 2.25 28.27 -5.65
N ARG A 142 1.70 28.07 -6.86
CA ARG A 142 0.82 29.07 -7.51
C ARG A 142 -0.44 29.35 -6.70
N LEU A 143 -1.10 28.29 -6.20
CA LEU A 143 -2.31 28.41 -5.38
C LEU A 143 -2.04 29.11 -4.04
N SER A 144 -0.79 29.12 -3.58
CA SER A 144 -0.34 29.84 -2.39
C SER A 144 0.05 31.31 -2.68
N GLY A 145 -0.10 31.78 -3.93
CA GLY A 145 0.15 33.14 -4.34
C GLY A 145 1.60 33.43 -4.73
N TYR A 146 2.45 32.42 -4.88
CA TYR A 146 3.85 32.56 -5.25
C TYR A 146 4.14 32.09 -6.67
N GLU A 147 5.24 32.57 -7.25
CA GLU A 147 5.71 32.16 -8.56
C GLU A 147 6.74 31.01 -8.44
N PRO A 148 6.44 29.81 -9.01
CA PRO A 148 7.40 28.70 -8.99
C PRO A 148 8.72 29.08 -9.65
N GLU A 149 9.82 28.61 -9.08
CA GLU A 149 11.22 28.81 -9.52
C GLU A 149 11.73 30.26 -9.40
N LYS A 150 10.88 31.24 -9.19
CA LYS A 150 11.28 32.63 -8.92
C LYS A 150 11.27 32.93 -7.42
N GLU A 151 10.12 32.82 -6.79
CA GLU A 151 9.93 33.11 -5.36
C GLU A 151 10.13 31.85 -4.50
N ILE A 152 9.59 30.69 -4.93
CA ILE A 152 9.77 29.42 -4.26
C ILE A 152 10.36 28.40 -5.24
N LYS A 153 11.55 27.91 -4.92
CA LYS A 153 12.27 26.93 -5.73
C LYS A 153 11.80 25.52 -5.45
N ILE A 154 11.87 24.65 -6.47
CA ILE A 154 11.69 23.21 -6.34
C ILE A 154 13.08 22.55 -6.34
N LYS A 155 13.39 21.80 -5.27
CA LYS A 155 14.66 21.09 -5.13
C LYS A 155 14.45 19.60 -5.33
N TYR A 156 15.16 19.01 -6.27
CA TYR A 156 15.18 17.56 -6.46
C TYR A 156 16.24 16.94 -5.54
N ILE A 157 15.81 15.97 -4.70
CA ILE A 157 16.63 15.40 -3.62
C ILE A 157 17.05 13.95 -3.85
N GLY A 158 16.67 13.33 -4.96
CA GLY A 158 16.89 11.92 -5.26
C GLY A 158 15.77 11.02 -4.72
N LEU A 159 15.58 9.86 -5.35
CA LEU A 159 14.66 8.84 -4.87
C LEU A 159 15.13 8.29 -3.52
N ARG A 160 14.20 8.01 -2.64
CA ARG A 160 14.47 7.32 -1.37
C ARG A 160 14.76 5.83 -1.63
N PRO A 161 15.51 5.15 -0.78
CA PRO A 161 15.66 3.70 -0.87
C PRO A 161 14.29 2.99 -0.92
N GLY A 162 14.10 2.13 -1.91
CA GLY A 162 12.83 1.44 -2.13
C GLY A 162 11.66 2.31 -2.61
N GLU A 163 11.90 3.54 -3.06
CA GLU A 163 10.88 4.39 -3.69
C GLU A 163 10.82 4.13 -5.19
N LYS A 164 9.63 3.74 -5.70
CA LYS A 164 9.41 3.55 -7.13
C LYS A 164 9.21 4.88 -7.85
N LEU A 165 9.74 4.98 -9.07
CA LEU A 165 9.46 6.12 -9.97
C LEU A 165 7.98 6.10 -10.40
N TYR A 166 7.46 4.92 -10.71
CA TYR A 166 6.08 4.64 -11.11
C TYR A 166 5.48 3.57 -10.19
N GLU A 167 4.27 3.81 -9.69
CA GLU A 167 3.55 2.82 -8.86
C GLU A 167 2.66 1.94 -9.75
N GLU A 168 2.56 0.68 -9.36
CA GLU A 168 1.74 -0.33 -10.03
C GLU A 168 0.53 -0.69 -9.16
N LEU A 169 -0.65 -0.77 -9.74
CA LEU A 169 -1.87 -1.16 -9.01
C LEU A 169 -2.07 -2.68 -9.01
N LEU A 170 -1.54 -3.37 -10.02
CA LEU A 170 -1.64 -4.81 -10.23
C LEU A 170 -0.33 -5.42 -10.67
N MET A 171 -0.12 -6.69 -10.37
CA MET A 171 0.89 -7.51 -11.03
C MET A 171 0.43 -7.90 -12.43
N ASN A 172 1.35 -8.03 -13.38
CA ASN A 172 1.04 -8.44 -14.77
C ASN A 172 0.28 -9.77 -14.85
N GLU A 173 0.50 -10.67 -13.88
CA GLU A 173 -0.11 -12.00 -13.81
C GLU A 173 -1.47 -12.02 -13.10
N GLU A 174 -1.83 -10.97 -12.38
CA GLU A 174 -3.06 -10.93 -11.58
C GLU A 174 -4.33 -10.81 -12.42
N GLY A 175 -4.27 -10.35 -13.68
CA GLY A 175 -5.45 -10.16 -14.52
C GLY A 175 -6.55 -9.37 -13.80
N MET A 176 -7.39 -8.67 -14.52
CA MET A 176 -8.51 -7.92 -13.93
C MET A 176 -9.85 -8.53 -14.33
N GLN A 177 -10.76 -8.62 -13.35
CA GLN A 177 -12.18 -8.82 -13.59
C GLN A 177 -12.92 -7.52 -13.27
N THR A 178 -13.88 -7.15 -14.09
CA THR A 178 -14.75 -5.99 -13.84
C THR A 178 -15.80 -6.33 -12.79
N THR A 179 -16.23 -5.32 -12.05
CA THR A 179 -17.43 -5.40 -11.20
C THR A 179 -18.57 -4.59 -11.86
N GLU A 180 -19.71 -4.48 -11.18
CA GLU A 180 -20.80 -3.59 -11.61
C GLU A 180 -20.36 -2.11 -11.59
N ASN A 181 -19.43 -1.75 -10.71
CA ASN A 181 -18.83 -0.43 -10.69
C ASN A 181 -17.54 -0.42 -11.51
N SER A 182 -17.50 0.37 -12.59
CA SER A 182 -16.33 0.51 -13.48
C SER A 182 -15.06 1.05 -12.80
N ARG A 183 -15.17 1.52 -11.55
CA ARG A 183 -14.05 2.01 -10.74
C ARG A 183 -13.50 0.97 -9.77
N ILE A 184 -14.10 -0.23 -9.70
CA ILE A 184 -13.70 -1.32 -8.82
C ILE A 184 -13.40 -2.55 -9.67
N PHE A 185 -12.16 -3.04 -9.60
CA PHE A 185 -11.73 -4.26 -10.25
C PHE A 185 -11.42 -5.33 -9.22
N ILE A 186 -11.44 -6.59 -9.63
CA ILE A 186 -11.03 -7.73 -8.82
C ILE A 186 -9.77 -8.31 -9.43
N GLY A 187 -8.68 -8.35 -8.67
CA GLY A 187 -7.45 -9.06 -9.00
C GLY A 187 -7.57 -10.56 -8.70
N ARG A 188 -6.69 -11.35 -9.30
CA ARG A 188 -6.59 -12.79 -8.98
C ARG A 188 -6.07 -12.98 -7.56
N GLN A 189 -6.48 -14.10 -6.97
CA GLN A 189 -5.94 -14.55 -5.69
C GLN A 189 -4.46 -14.92 -5.83
N ILE A 190 -3.70 -14.66 -4.77
CA ILE A 190 -2.30 -15.01 -4.68
C ILE A 190 -2.20 -16.54 -4.52
N ALA A 191 -1.40 -17.17 -5.37
CA ALA A 191 -1.13 -18.60 -5.25
C ALA A 191 -0.02 -18.85 -4.22
N PHE A 192 -0.29 -19.66 -3.20
CA PHE A 192 0.70 -20.11 -2.23
C PHE A 192 0.29 -21.45 -1.61
N ASP A 193 1.28 -22.21 -1.14
CA ASP A 193 1.04 -23.42 -0.36
C ASP A 193 0.62 -23.04 1.06
N GLU A 194 -0.57 -23.49 1.47
CA GLU A 194 -1.15 -23.12 2.76
C GLU A 194 -0.34 -23.63 3.95
N LYS A 195 0.15 -24.88 3.89
CA LYS A 195 0.90 -25.49 4.99
C LYS A 195 2.23 -24.77 5.18
N VAL A 196 2.94 -24.57 4.08
CA VAL A 196 4.22 -23.84 4.09
C VAL A 196 4.03 -22.41 4.61
N PHE A 197 3.02 -21.71 4.12
CA PHE A 197 2.76 -20.34 4.55
C PHE A 197 2.38 -20.21 6.02
N ARG A 198 1.59 -21.18 6.57
CA ARG A 198 1.27 -21.23 8.00
C ARG A 198 2.50 -21.37 8.88
N GLU A 199 3.44 -22.24 8.52
CA GLU A 199 4.68 -22.41 9.27
C GLU A 199 5.57 -21.17 9.16
N GLN A 200 5.70 -20.59 7.98
CA GLN A 200 6.45 -19.35 7.77
C GLN A 200 5.89 -18.18 8.59
N ILE A 201 4.55 -18.03 8.69
CA ILE A 201 3.91 -16.99 9.52
C ILE A 201 4.27 -17.19 11.01
N LYS A 202 4.26 -18.45 11.52
CA LYS A 202 4.65 -18.71 12.89
C LYS A 202 6.12 -18.38 13.15
N GLU A 203 7.01 -18.77 12.23
CA GLU A 203 8.42 -18.43 12.28
C GLU A 203 8.62 -16.91 12.28
N LEU A 204 7.98 -16.19 11.34
CA LEU A 204 8.05 -14.74 11.25
C LEU A 204 7.56 -14.05 12.51
N ALA A 205 6.47 -14.51 13.13
CA ALA A 205 5.94 -13.97 14.37
C ALA A 205 6.95 -14.13 15.51
N LYS A 206 7.54 -15.34 15.65
CA LYS A 206 8.55 -15.63 16.67
C LYS A 206 9.81 -14.75 16.49
N GLU A 207 10.31 -14.64 15.27
CA GLU A 207 11.50 -13.85 14.98
C GLU A 207 11.25 -12.34 15.11
N ALA A 208 10.02 -11.88 14.85
CA ALA A 208 9.62 -10.50 15.10
C ALA A 208 9.58 -10.15 16.59
N GLU A 209 9.14 -11.08 17.45
CA GLU A 209 9.18 -10.91 18.92
C GLU A 209 10.61 -10.87 19.47
N ASN A 210 11.53 -11.57 18.82
CA ASN A 210 12.95 -11.61 19.18
C ASN A 210 13.78 -10.45 18.57
N GLU A 211 13.15 -9.51 17.87
CA GLU A 211 13.82 -8.39 17.17
C GLU A 211 14.94 -8.86 16.23
N CYS A 212 14.69 -9.98 15.52
CA CYS A 212 15.67 -10.56 14.62
C CYS A 212 16.11 -9.58 13.54
N PRO A 213 17.43 -9.33 13.35
CA PRO A 213 17.92 -8.39 12.33
C PRO A 213 17.62 -8.85 10.90
N ASP A 214 17.45 -10.17 10.69
CA ASP A 214 17.21 -10.76 9.37
C ASP A 214 15.73 -10.90 9.00
N ILE A 215 14.83 -10.20 9.69
CA ILE A 215 13.38 -10.30 9.47
C ILE A 215 12.99 -9.97 8.02
N CYS A 216 13.69 -9.05 7.37
CA CYS A 216 13.46 -8.70 5.97
C CYS A 216 13.76 -9.87 5.02
N TYR A 217 14.73 -10.72 5.36
CA TYR A 217 15.05 -11.92 4.59
C TYR A 217 13.95 -12.98 4.73
N LEU A 218 13.38 -13.15 5.93
CA LEU A 218 12.22 -14.04 6.12
C LEU A 218 11.02 -13.55 5.31
N VAL A 219 10.75 -12.25 5.33
CA VAL A 219 9.69 -11.65 4.51
C VAL A 219 9.94 -11.88 3.01
N LYS A 220 11.21 -11.77 2.54
CA LYS A 220 11.57 -12.06 1.15
C LYS A 220 11.28 -13.51 0.75
N LYS A 221 11.51 -14.48 1.64
CA LYS A 221 11.17 -15.89 1.38
C LYS A 221 9.67 -16.11 1.20
N MET A 222 8.85 -15.35 1.94
CA MET A 222 7.39 -15.46 1.91
C MET A 222 6.75 -14.67 0.76
N VAL A 223 7.41 -13.60 0.34
CA VAL A 223 6.99 -12.70 -0.75
C VAL A 223 8.13 -12.65 -1.78
N PRO A 224 8.18 -13.62 -2.72
CA PRO A 224 9.28 -13.72 -3.69
C PRO A 224 9.43 -12.48 -4.59
N GLU A 225 8.35 -11.73 -4.79
CA GLU A 225 8.35 -10.48 -5.57
C GLU A 225 8.97 -9.29 -4.82
N TYR A 226 9.18 -9.41 -3.51
CA TYR A 226 9.81 -8.36 -2.72
C TYR A 226 11.27 -8.15 -3.16
N GLN A 227 11.58 -6.96 -3.67
CA GLN A 227 12.93 -6.57 -4.09
C GLN A 227 13.74 -6.16 -2.86
N TYR A 228 14.22 -7.15 -2.12
CA TYR A 228 15.07 -6.94 -0.96
C TYR A 228 16.54 -6.92 -1.41
N GLU A 229 17.17 -5.76 -1.40
CA GLU A 229 18.60 -5.63 -1.46
C GLU A 229 19.11 -5.77 -0.02
N GLY A 230 19.43 -6.99 0.40
CA GLY A 230 20.17 -7.22 1.64
C GLY A 230 21.43 -6.38 1.62
N GLU A 231 21.77 -5.72 2.73
CA GLU A 231 23.11 -5.16 2.87
C GLU A 231 24.10 -6.26 2.54
N LYS A 232 24.89 -6.08 1.48
CA LYS A 232 26.08 -6.86 1.26
C LYS A 232 26.99 -6.51 2.43
N GLN A 233 26.91 -7.34 3.50
CA GLN A 233 27.95 -7.31 4.51
C GLN A 233 29.24 -7.62 3.79
N GLY A 234 30.02 -6.55 3.53
CA GLY A 234 31.39 -6.60 3.02
C GLY A 234 32.34 -7.03 4.12
#